data_c518a1f7fa1953680fabbde58a5ef024
#
_entry.id   c518a1f7fa1953680fabbde58a5ef024
#
_cell.length_a   1.000
_cell.length_b   1.000
_cell.length_c   1.000
_cell.angle_alpha   90.00
_cell.angle_beta   90.00
_cell.angle_gamma   90.00
#
_symmetry.space_group_name_H-M   'P 1'
#
loop_
_entity.id
_entity.type
_entity.pdbx_description
1 polymer ?
#
loop_
_entity_poly.entity_id
_entity_poly.type
_entity_poly.pdbx_seq_one_letter_code
_entity_poly.pdbx_strand_id
1 'polypeptide(L)'
;MEAKHINLQEWESFGGGGFGESFYNKKDDSVILKLNKTSVSAGKAQEEFRRSRAVYDMGIPSAEPYAFVTDGERYGMIVQRIRGKESFGRILADHPEWLEELAGITAEYAKALHATPCDTEVFDSTSRSTREMIAGCQALPEEIRERVLGYIDELEPATTCLHGDINPCNIITAQGKVYWIDLGDFGYGDPLLDFCIMEHMSHLVPNPLIRHLFHVDRKMLRRYYESFGKQYFGPRWTTPELKEKMDRIVCIQAAKAMCVWPSAFHVNLPFLQGKKLKTALNLFIGDHMKMG
;
A
#
# COMPACT_ATOMS: atom_id res chain seq x y z
N MET A 1 2.25 11.42 24.05
CA MET A 1 1.72 12.72 23.53
C MET A 1 0.26 12.79 23.92
N GLU A 2 -0.20 13.93 24.45
CA GLU A 2 -1.61 14.15 24.79
C GLU A 2 -2.40 14.59 23.56
N ALA A 3 -3.63 14.06 23.39
CA ALA A 3 -4.49 14.44 22.28
C ALA A 3 -5.11 15.82 22.53
N LYS A 4 -5.04 16.70 21.53
CA LYS A 4 -5.73 18.00 21.59
C LYS A 4 -7.23 17.78 21.41
N HIS A 5 -8.04 18.32 22.33
CA HIS A 5 -9.49 18.24 22.21
C HIS A 5 -10.00 19.17 21.11
N ILE A 6 -10.95 18.68 20.29
CA ILE A 6 -11.58 19.44 19.21
C ILE A 6 -13.07 19.54 19.41
N ASN A 7 -13.68 20.62 18.89
CA ASN A 7 -15.14 20.79 18.82
C ASN A 7 -15.62 20.39 17.41
N LEU A 8 -16.33 19.27 17.29
CA LEU A 8 -16.85 18.80 15.99
C LEU A 8 -17.83 19.76 15.31
N GLN A 9 -18.43 20.70 16.02
CA GLN A 9 -19.30 21.71 15.39
C GLN A 9 -18.56 22.62 14.41
N GLU A 10 -17.21 22.70 14.52
CA GLU A 10 -16.34 23.46 13.60
C GLU A 10 -15.98 22.68 12.31
N TRP A 11 -16.45 21.44 12.22
CA TRP A 11 -16.09 20.51 11.12
C TRP A 11 -17.36 20.03 10.40
N GLU A 12 -17.20 19.68 9.13
CA GLU A 12 -18.27 19.17 8.25
C GLU A 12 -17.80 17.84 7.64
N SER A 13 -18.55 16.78 7.90
CA SER A 13 -18.25 15.46 7.32
C SER A 13 -18.40 15.45 5.82
N PHE A 14 -17.41 14.87 5.11
CA PHE A 14 -17.48 14.71 3.66
C PHE A 14 -17.28 13.26 3.20
N GLY A 15 -16.97 12.36 4.10
CA GLY A 15 -16.81 10.95 3.78
C GLY A 15 -16.42 10.11 4.96
N GLY A 16 -16.76 8.82 4.89
CA GLY A 16 -16.37 7.82 5.87
C GLY A 16 -16.13 6.48 5.19
N GLY A 17 -15.34 5.65 5.81
CA GLY A 17 -14.95 4.34 5.28
C GLY A 17 -14.73 3.28 6.35
N GLY A 18 -14.06 2.21 5.96
CA GLY A 18 -13.74 1.08 6.84
C GLY A 18 -13.02 1.49 8.12
N PHE A 19 -12.18 2.51 8.08
CA PHE A 19 -11.28 2.87 9.17
C PHE A 19 -11.73 4.10 9.99
N GLY A 20 -12.56 4.98 9.44
CA GLY A 20 -12.97 6.18 10.13
C GLY A 20 -13.77 7.15 9.27
N GLU A 21 -13.83 8.41 9.69
CA GLU A 21 -14.59 9.48 9.07
C GLU A 21 -13.69 10.70 8.84
N SER A 22 -13.91 11.42 7.74
CA SER A 22 -13.14 12.59 7.33
C SER A 22 -14.01 13.84 7.28
N PHE A 23 -13.44 14.98 7.71
CA PHE A 23 -14.15 16.24 7.86
C PHE A 23 -13.34 17.39 7.29
N TYR A 24 -14.03 18.37 6.68
CA TYR A 24 -13.47 19.68 6.37
C TYR A 24 -13.61 20.62 7.55
N ASN A 25 -12.61 21.46 7.79
CA ASN A 25 -12.74 22.57 8.73
C ASN A 25 -13.57 23.70 8.08
N LYS A 26 -14.59 24.21 8.81
CA LYS A 26 -15.48 25.26 8.29
C LYS A 26 -14.84 26.63 8.17
N LYS A 27 -13.71 26.86 8.85
CA LYS A 27 -13.00 28.15 8.89
C LYS A 27 -11.65 28.12 8.16
N ASP A 28 -11.04 26.91 8.10
CA ASP A 28 -9.72 26.70 7.50
C ASP A 28 -9.79 25.53 6.52
N ASP A 29 -9.87 25.84 5.25
CA ASP A 29 -9.95 24.85 4.19
C ASP A 29 -8.59 24.27 3.75
N SER A 30 -7.51 24.65 4.44
CA SER A 30 -6.16 24.06 4.25
C SER A 30 -5.96 22.72 4.98
N VAL A 31 -6.86 22.36 5.88
CA VAL A 31 -6.76 21.17 6.71
C VAL A 31 -7.96 20.25 6.59
N ILE A 32 -7.75 18.98 6.88
CA ILE A 32 -8.81 17.99 7.11
C ILE A 32 -8.59 17.31 8.46
N LEU A 33 -9.68 16.90 9.06
CA LEU A 33 -9.69 16.05 10.23
C LEU A 33 -10.00 14.61 9.78
N LYS A 34 -9.23 13.66 10.25
CA LYS A 34 -9.50 12.23 10.15
C LYS A 34 -9.72 11.68 11.55
N LEU A 35 -10.93 11.21 11.83
CA LEU A 35 -11.28 10.56 13.09
C LEU A 35 -11.45 9.06 12.85
N ASN A 36 -10.77 8.26 13.65
CA ASN A 36 -10.91 6.82 13.64
C ASN A 36 -12.26 6.39 14.23
N LYS A 37 -12.68 5.15 13.98
CA LYS A 37 -13.85 4.57 14.65
C LYS A 37 -13.60 4.48 16.17
N THR A 38 -14.65 4.45 16.96
CA THR A 38 -14.58 4.28 18.43
C THR A 38 -13.92 2.96 18.85
N SER A 39 -13.87 1.96 17.96
CA SER A 39 -13.16 0.70 18.19
C SER A 39 -11.63 0.82 18.14
N VAL A 40 -11.08 1.94 17.64
CA VAL A 40 -9.64 2.19 17.58
C VAL A 40 -9.20 2.84 18.89
N SER A 41 -8.31 2.19 19.63
CA SER A 41 -7.80 2.71 20.88
C SER A 41 -6.95 3.98 20.70
N ALA A 42 -6.88 4.80 21.76
CA ALA A 42 -6.01 5.99 21.77
C ALA A 42 -4.56 5.67 21.38
N GLY A 43 -4.01 4.55 21.87
CA GLY A 43 -2.64 4.13 21.57
C GLY A 43 -2.42 3.82 20.10
N LYS A 44 -3.38 3.14 19.45
CA LYS A 44 -3.30 2.85 18.00
C LYS A 44 -3.40 4.14 17.16
N ALA A 45 -4.31 5.03 17.50
CA ALA A 45 -4.46 6.31 16.80
C ALA A 45 -3.23 7.22 17.00
N GLN A 46 -2.62 7.21 18.18
CA GLN A 46 -1.38 7.94 18.45
C GLN A 46 -0.21 7.38 17.65
N GLU A 47 -0.12 6.06 17.53
CA GLU A 47 0.91 5.40 16.72
C GLU A 47 0.74 5.73 15.23
N GLU A 48 -0.47 5.73 14.70
CA GLU A 48 -0.76 6.16 13.34
C GLU A 48 -0.32 7.61 13.09
N PHE A 49 -0.61 8.53 14.01
CA PHE A 49 -0.14 9.91 13.93
C PHE A 49 1.39 10.00 13.97
N ARG A 50 2.06 9.28 14.90
CA ARG A 50 3.52 9.24 15.01
C ARG A 50 4.18 8.75 13.72
N ARG A 51 3.66 7.67 13.14
CA ARG A 51 4.16 7.11 11.87
C ARG A 51 3.95 8.09 10.71
N SER A 52 2.77 8.70 10.60
CA SER A 52 2.49 9.71 9.56
C SER A 52 3.45 10.90 9.69
N ARG A 53 3.73 11.34 10.91
CA ARG A 53 4.68 12.44 11.16
C ARG A 53 6.10 12.04 10.78
N ALA A 54 6.55 10.85 11.15
CA ALA A 54 7.88 10.35 10.79
C ALA A 54 8.07 10.24 9.27
N VAL A 55 7.06 9.77 8.51
CA VAL A 55 7.11 9.75 7.03
C VAL A 55 7.32 11.15 6.48
N TYR A 56 6.55 12.13 6.96
CA TYR A 56 6.68 13.52 6.51
C TYR A 56 8.05 14.12 6.87
N ASP A 57 8.54 13.88 8.09
CA ASP A 57 9.82 14.39 8.59
C ASP A 57 11.04 13.78 7.87
N MET A 58 10.92 12.56 7.32
CA MET A 58 11.90 11.97 6.41
C MET A 58 11.92 12.62 5.02
N GLY A 59 11.05 13.61 4.75
CA GLY A 59 10.98 14.30 3.47
C GLY A 59 10.23 13.55 2.37
N ILE A 60 9.51 12.48 2.74
CA ILE A 60 8.68 11.72 1.79
C ILE A 60 7.46 12.54 1.43
N PRO A 61 7.18 12.78 0.13
CA PRO A 61 6.05 13.58 -0.31
C PRO A 61 4.72 12.97 0.15
N SER A 62 4.15 13.50 1.22
CA SER A 62 2.88 13.06 1.85
C SER A 62 2.15 14.25 2.45
N ALA A 63 0.89 14.07 2.86
CA ALA A 63 0.16 15.10 3.59
C ALA A 63 0.81 15.36 4.95
N GLU A 64 1.10 16.62 5.28
CA GLU A 64 1.66 16.99 6.57
C GLU A 64 0.68 16.72 7.72
N PRO A 65 1.03 15.92 8.74
CA PRO A 65 0.20 15.74 9.93
C PRO A 65 0.52 16.85 10.95
N TYR A 66 -0.53 17.59 11.32
CA TYR A 66 -0.39 18.78 12.19
C TYR A 66 -0.60 18.48 13.67
N ALA A 67 -1.63 17.68 14.01
CA ALA A 67 -1.98 17.45 15.41
C ALA A 67 -2.66 16.09 15.62
N PHE A 68 -2.32 15.43 16.73
CA PHE A 68 -3.07 14.31 17.28
C PHE A 68 -4.25 14.88 18.10
N VAL A 69 -5.47 14.40 17.82
CA VAL A 69 -6.70 15.00 18.35
C VAL A 69 -7.71 13.98 18.86
N THR A 70 -8.66 14.49 19.68
CA THR A 70 -9.84 13.72 20.13
C THR A 70 -11.07 14.61 20.17
N ASP A 71 -12.25 14.03 19.88
CA ASP A 71 -13.57 14.64 20.12
C ASP A 71 -14.16 14.25 21.49
N GLY A 72 -13.40 13.48 22.30
CA GLY A 72 -13.81 12.93 23.59
C GLY A 72 -14.19 11.46 23.54
N GLU A 73 -14.61 10.94 22.37
CA GLU A 73 -14.98 9.55 22.16
C GLU A 73 -14.02 8.85 21.19
N ARG A 74 -13.58 9.56 20.17
CA ARG A 74 -12.71 9.07 19.08
C ARG A 74 -11.38 9.81 19.09
N TYR A 75 -10.37 9.15 18.56
CA TYR A 75 -9.05 9.72 18.34
C TYR A 75 -8.75 9.80 16.85
N GLY A 76 -7.89 10.74 16.49
CA GLY A 76 -7.50 10.92 15.09
C GLY A 76 -6.45 11.99 14.91
N MET A 77 -6.40 12.58 13.72
CA MET A 77 -5.40 13.58 13.38
C MET A 77 -5.96 14.69 12.48
N ILE A 78 -5.41 15.88 12.63
CA ILE A 78 -5.54 16.96 11.68
C ILE A 78 -4.35 16.89 10.73
N VAL A 79 -4.63 16.86 9.43
CA VAL A 79 -3.59 16.78 8.38
C VAL A 79 -3.82 17.83 7.30
N GLN A 80 -2.79 18.12 6.53
CA GLN A 80 -2.86 18.96 5.34
C GLN A 80 -3.94 18.48 4.37
N ARG A 81 -4.77 19.39 3.89
CA ARG A 81 -5.69 19.14 2.79
C ARG A 81 -4.99 19.30 1.45
N ILE A 82 -4.79 18.21 0.73
CA ILE A 82 -4.30 18.24 -0.65
C ILE A 82 -5.50 18.52 -1.56
N ARG A 83 -5.60 19.77 -2.05
CA ARG A 83 -6.73 20.22 -2.89
C ARG A 83 -6.54 19.83 -4.34
N GLY A 84 -7.65 19.48 -5.01
CA GLY A 84 -7.62 19.14 -6.44
C GLY A 84 -6.78 17.90 -6.72
N LYS A 85 -6.67 17.02 -5.74
CA LYS A 85 -5.92 15.76 -5.90
C LYS A 85 -6.61 14.82 -6.86
N GLU A 86 -5.81 14.17 -7.70
CA GLU A 86 -6.25 13.12 -8.59
C GLU A 86 -5.26 11.96 -8.57
N SER A 87 -5.75 10.72 -8.46
CA SER A 87 -4.87 9.56 -8.48
C SER A 87 -4.47 9.20 -9.92
N PHE A 88 -3.28 8.64 -10.07
CA PHE A 88 -2.83 8.18 -11.38
C PHE A 88 -3.77 7.11 -11.96
N GLY A 89 -4.43 6.31 -11.12
CA GLY A 89 -5.44 5.36 -11.57
C GLY A 89 -6.64 6.04 -12.23
N ARG A 90 -7.11 7.18 -11.71
CA ARG A 90 -8.18 7.97 -12.35
C ARG A 90 -7.71 8.66 -13.62
N ILE A 91 -6.55 9.30 -13.58
CA ILE A 91 -5.96 9.92 -14.76
C ILE A 91 -5.80 8.90 -15.90
N LEU A 92 -5.33 7.69 -15.59
CA LEU A 92 -5.21 6.61 -16.59
C LEU A 92 -6.55 6.12 -17.14
N ALA A 93 -7.63 6.20 -16.34
CA ALA A 93 -8.97 5.85 -16.81
C ALA A 93 -9.48 6.83 -17.85
N ASP A 94 -9.20 8.12 -17.65
CA ASP A 94 -9.64 9.21 -18.53
C ASP A 94 -8.63 9.48 -19.67
N HIS A 95 -7.33 9.27 -19.42
CA HIS A 95 -6.20 9.55 -20.30
C HIS A 95 -5.23 8.36 -20.41
N PRO A 96 -5.65 7.25 -21.06
CA PRO A 96 -4.81 6.04 -21.19
C PRO A 96 -3.51 6.27 -21.96
N GLU A 97 -3.42 7.33 -22.75
CA GLU A 97 -2.21 7.76 -23.48
C GLU A 97 -1.07 8.22 -22.56
N TRP A 98 -1.35 8.64 -21.33
CA TRP A 98 -0.35 9.11 -20.37
C TRP A 98 0.31 7.99 -19.56
N LEU A 99 0.03 6.74 -19.92
CA LEU A 99 0.53 5.56 -19.20
C LEU A 99 2.05 5.59 -18.99
N GLU A 100 2.81 5.83 -20.05
CA GLU A 100 4.28 5.81 -19.98
C GLU A 100 4.82 6.95 -19.13
N GLU A 101 4.23 8.12 -19.20
CA GLU A 101 4.61 9.29 -18.39
C GLU A 101 4.33 9.04 -16.90
N LEU A 102 3.12 8.62 -16.56
CA LEU A 102 2.72 8.36 -15.18
C LEU A 102 3.50 7.21 -14.54
N ALA A 103 3.79 6.15 -15.31
CA ALA A 103 4.65 5.07 -14.86
C ALA A 103 6.09 5.54 -14.63
N GLY A 104 6.59 6.48 -15.45
CA GLY A 104 7.89 7.11 -15.29
C GLY A 104 7.98 7.95 -14.01
N ILE A 105 6.99 8.79 -13.76
CA ILE A 105 6.89 9.56 -12.52
C ILE A 105 6.86 8.61 -11.31
N THR A 106 6.08 7.53 -11.38
CA THR A 106 6.05 6.53 -10.30
C THR A 106 7.42 5.90 -10.07
N ALA A 107 8.15 5.59 -11.15
CA ALA A 107 9.50 5.02 -11.04
C ALA A 107 10.50 6.00 -10.40
N GLU A 108 10.42 7.28 -10.74
CA GLU A 108 11.24 8.33 -10.14
C GLU A 108 10.97 8.48 -8.63
N TYR A 109 9.69 8.58 -8.26
CA TYR A 109 9.27 8.71 -6.86
C TYR A 109 9.58 7.44 -6.04
N ALA A 110 9.42 6.25 -6.62
CA ALA A 110 9.80 5.00 -5.99
C ALA A 110 11.32 4.90 -5.79
N LYS A 111 12.15 5.32 -6.76
CA LYS A 111 13.61 5.37 -6.59
C LYS A 111 14.02 6.31 -5.47
N ALA A 112 13.41 7.50 -5.40
CA ALA A 112 13.67 8.46 -4.33
C ALA A 112 13.29 7.88 -2.96
N LEU A 113 12.13 7.23 -2.85
CA LEU A 113 11.67 6.54 -1.64
C LEU A 113 12.67 5.46 -1.21
N HIS A 114 13.04 4.56 -2.13
CA HIS A 114 13.95 3.44 -1.88
C HIS A 114 15.41 3.87 -1.65
N ALA A 115 15.76 5.13 -1.90
CA ALA A 115 17.04 5.71 -1.53
C ALA A 115 17.02 6.42 -0.17
N THR A 116 15.84 6.62 0.43
CA THR A 116 15.68 7.31 1.70
C THR A 116 15.91 6.34 2.87
N PRO A 117 16.85 6.62 3.79
CA PRO A 117 16.99 5.86 5.03
C PRO A 117 15.70 5.92 5.86
N CYS A 118 15.24 4.78 6.34
CA CYS A 118 14.04 4.70 7.16
C CYS A 118 14.36 4.86 8.64
N ASP A 119 13.48 5.49 9.39
CA ASP A 119 13.53 5.51 10.86
C ASP A 119 13.12 4.13 11.40
N THR A 120 14.11 3.28 11.67
CA THR A 120 13.91 1.90 12.15
C THR A 120 13.48 1.81 13.63
N GLU A 121 13.42 2.94 14.36
CA GLU A 121 12.83 3.00 15.70
C GLU A 121 11.31 3.21 15.63
N VAL A 122 10.82 3.76 14.52
CA VAL A 122 9.40 4.01 14.27
C VAL A 122 8.77 2.92 13.42
N PHE A 123 9.50 2.39 12.45
CA PHE A 123 8.97 1.46 11.46
C PHE A 123 9.58 0.07 11.59
N ASP A 124 8.79 -0.92 11.22
CA ASP A 124 9.19 -2.32 11.22
C ASP A 124 9.83 -2.73 9.89
N SER A 125 10.68 -3.75 9.95
CA SER A 125 11.14 -4.46 8.77
C SER A 125 9.97 -5.17 8.11
N THR A 126 9.68 -4.83 6.84
CA THR A 126 8.61 -5.45 6.07
C THR A 126 8.84 -6.96 5.88
N SER A 127 10.09 -7.36 5.64
CA SER A 127 10.43 -8.79 5.52
C SER A 127 10.22 -9.54 6.84
N ARG A 128 10.64 -8.97 7.98
CA ARG A 128 10.42 -9.59 9.30
C ARG A 128 8.95 -9.72 9.63
N SER A 129 8.17 -8.65 9.49
CA SER A 129 6.72 -8.67 9.77
C SER A 129 5.98 -9.66 8.86
N THR A 130 6.36 -9.72 7.58
CA THR A 130 5.79 -10.68 6.63
C THR A 130 6.19 -12.10 6.99
N ARG A 131 7.44 -12.34 7.41
CA ARG A 131 7.91 -13.64 7.86
C ARG A 131 7.14 -14.16 9.06
N GLU A 132 6.94 -13.32 10.08
CA GLU A 132 6.17 -13.66 11.28
C GLU A 132 4.72 -14.00 10.94
N MET A 133 4.09 -13.20 10.07
CA MET A 133 2.73 -13.44 9.60
C MET A 133 2.61 -14.79 8.87
N ILE A 134 3.51 -15.09 7.93
CA ILE A 134 3.50 -16.33 7.14
C ILE A 134 3.81 -17.54 8.03
N ALA A 135 4.77 -17.44 8.94
CA ALA A 135 5.10 -18.51 9.88
C ALA A 135 3.91 -18.91 10.76
N GLY A 136 3.09 -17.92 11.20
CA GLY A 136 1.87 -18.15 11.98
C GLY A 136 0.64 -18.58 11.16
N CYS A 137 0.71 -18.58 9.82
CA CYS A 137 -0.45 -18.78 8.96
C CYS A 137 -0.80 -20.27 8.78
N GLN A 138 -1.86 -20.72 9.44
CA GLN A 138 -2.40 -22.09 9.29
C GLN A 138 -3.15 -22.31 7.96
N ALA A 139 -3.47 -21.26 7.22
CA ALA A 139 -4.18 -21.37 5.95
C ALA A 139 -3.28 -21.86 4.80
N LEU A 140 -1.94 -21.74 4.97
CA LEU A 140 -0.96 -22.19 3.99
C LEU A 140 -0.58 -23.65 4.23
N PRO A 141 -0.50 -24.51 3.18
CA PRO A 141 0.15 -25.80 3.26
C PRO A 141 1.60 -25.67 3.76
N GLU A 142 2.05 -26.62 4.57
CA GLU A 142 3.36 -26.56 5.25
C GLU A 142 4.52 -26.42 4.24
N GLU A 143 4.53 -27.24 3.18
CA GLU A 143 5.55 -27.19 2.14
C GLU A 143 5.65 -25.78 1.46
N ILE A 144 4.49 -25.16 1.17
CA ILE A 144 4.42 -23.81 0.60
C ILE A 144 4.93 -22.80 1.60
N ARG A 145 4.50 -22.91 2.86
CA ARG A 145 4.93 -22.00 3.93
C ARG A 145 6.45 -22.00 4.11
N GLU A 146 7.07 -23.19 4.23
CA GLU A 146 8.51 -23.33 4.39
C GLU A 146 9.29 -22.76 3.20
N ARG A 147 8.84 -23.03 1.97
CA ARG A 147 9.48 -22.50 0.77
C ARG A 147 9.38 -20.97 0.69
N VAL A 148 8.23 -20.40 1.01
CA VAL A 148 8.06 -18.93 1.01
C VAL A 148 8.89 -18.28 2.13
N LEU A 149 9.00 -18.91 3.29
CA LEU A 149 9.89 -18.44 4.35
C LEU A 149 11.37 -18.44 3.87
N GLY A 150 11.79 -19.48 3.13
CA GLY A 150 13.11 -19.50 2.49
C GLY A 150 13.33 -18.33 1.53
N TYR A 151 12.32 -17.97 0.71
CA TYR A 151 12.42 -16.81 -0.18
C TYR A 151 12.55 -15.48 0.59
N ILE A 152 11.89 -15.35 1.74
CA ILE A 152 12.02 -14.16 2.60
C ILE A 152 13.44 -14.09 3.20
N ASP A 153 13.99 -15.21 3.60
CA ASP A 153 15.33 -15.30 4.19
C ASP A 153 16.44 -14.99 3.16
N GLU A 154 16.15 -15.06 1.85
CA GLU A 154 17.05 -14.67 0.75
C GLU A 154 16.96 -13.18 0.36
N LEU A 155 16.01 -12.41 0.93
CA LEU A 155 15.91 -10.99 0.64
C LEU A 155 17.13 -10.22 1.16
N GLU A 156 17.57 -9.23 0.39
CA GLU A 156 18.67 -8.39 0.79
C GLU A 156 18.30 -7.57 2.04
N PRO A 157 19.16 -7.57 3.07
CA PRO A 157 18.93 -6.73 4.23
C PRO A 157 19.09 -5.26 3.83
N ALA A 158 18.03 -4.49 3.98
CA ALA A 158 18.02 -3.06 3.69
C ALA A 158 17.23 -2.30 4.77
N THR A 159 17.64 -1.07 5.01
CA THR A 159 16.97 -0.13 5.95
C THR A 159 16.43 1.10 5.23
N THR A 160 16.17 0.97 3.93
CA THR A 160 15.56 2.02 3.12
C THR A 160 14.04 1.90 3.14
N CYS A 161 13.37 3.05 2.96
CA CYS A 161 11.92 3.14 3.03
C CYS A 161 11.23 2.30 1.96
N LEU A 162 10.12 1.69 2.34
CA LEU A 162 9.16 1.02 1.47
C LEU A 162 7.78 1.62 1.67
N HIS A 163 7.02 1.76 0.60
CA HIS A 163 5.60 2.15 0.66
C HIS A 163 4.72 1.02 1.19
N GLY A 164 5.02 -0.22 0.79
CA GLY A 164 4.26 -1.42 1.12
C GLY A 164 3.07 -1.72 0.20
N ASP A 165 2.60 -0.72 -0.56
CA ASP A 165 1.46 -0.85 -1.50
C ASP A 165 1.58 0.13 -2.67
N ILE A 166 2.67 0.08 -3.45
CA ILE A 166 2.82 0.92 -4.65
C ILE A 166 1.83 0.45 -5.73
N ASN A 167 0.87 1.34 -6.06
CA ASN A 167 -0.08 1.15 -7.14
C ASN A 167 -0.56 2.52 -7.67
N PRO A 168 -1.19 2.60 -8.86
CA PRO A 168 -1.56 3.89 -9.46
C PRO A 168 -2.64 4.67 -8.69
N CYS A 169 -3.30 4.09 -7.68
CA CYS A 169 -4.24 4.82 -6.83
C CYS A 169 -3.60 5.40 -5.57
N ASN A 170 -2.41 4.90 -5.18
CA ASN A 170 -1.68 5.36 -3.99
C ASN A 170 -0.62 6.43 -4.31
N ILE A 171 -0.54 6.86 -5.56
CA ILE A 171 0.20 8.03 -6.00
C ILE A 171 -0.77 9.03 -6.62
N ILE A 172 -0.73 10.28 -6.14
CA ILE A 172 -1.65 11.33 -6.56
C ILE A 172 -0.87 12.54 -7.04
N THR A 173 -1.48 13.30 -7.93
CA THR A 173 -1.00 14.64 -8.30
C THR A 173 -1.98 15.71 -7.82
N ALA A 174 -1.44 16.87 -7.44
CA ALA A 174 -2.21 18.05 -7.09
C ALA A 174 -1.37 19.30 -7.30
N GLN A 175 -1.87 20.27 -8.07
CA GLN A 175 -1.20 21.56 -8.30
C GLN A 175 0.27 21.41 -8.75
N GLY A 176 0.54 20.46 -9.63
CA GLY A 176 1.89 20.18 -10.17
C GLY A 176 2.85 19.46 -9.20
N LYS A 177 2.36 19.00 -8.05
CA LYS A 177 3.14 18.20 -7.09
C LYS A 177 2.58 16.78 -7.02
N VAL A 178 3.45 15.83 -6.73
CA VAL A 178 3.11 14.41 -6.56
C VAL A 178 3.26 14.02 -5.10
N TYR A 179 2.34 13.17 -4.61
CA TYR A 179 2.32 12.71 -3.22
C TYR A 179 2.01 11.22 -3.15
N TRP A 180 2.61 10.56 -2.18
CA TRP A 180 2.21 9.24 -1.74
C TRP A 180 1.03 9.35 -0.76
N ILE A 181 0.08 8.44 -0.89
CA ILE A 181 -1.05 8.27 0.05
C ILE A 181 -1.19 6.81 0.44
N ASP A 182 -1.97 6.55 1.47
CA ASP A 182 -2.19 5.19 2.00
C ASP A 182 -0.89 4.50 2.45
N LEU A 183 -0.23 5.16 3.41
CA LEU A 183 1.05 4.74 3.98
C LEU A 183 0.87 3.82 5.20
N GLY A 184 -0.24 3.08 5.27
CA GLY A 184 -0.52 2.15 6.37
C GLY A 184 0.46 0.99 6.45
N ASP A 185 0.91 0.48 5.30
CA ASP A 185 1.88 -0.62 5.18
C ASP A 185 3.34 -0.14 5.07
N PHE A 186 3.59 1.15 5.29
CA PHE A 186 4.93 1.74 5.21
C PHE A 186 5.90 1.06 6.18
N GLY A 187 7.11 0.78 5.70
CA GLY A 187 8.15 0.12 6.47
C GLY A 187 9.52 0.26 5.82
N TYR A 188 10.42 -0.68 6.08
CA TYR A 188 11.73 -0.72 5.42
C TYR A 188 12.10 -2.13 4.99
N GLY A 189 12.97 -2.24 3.99
CA GLY A 189 13.47 -3.52 3.50
C GLY A 189 13.95 -3.49 2.05
N ASP A 190 14.00 -4.66 1.42
CA ASP A 190 14.36 -4.81 0.02
C ASP A 190 13.33 -4.10 -0.89
N PRO A 191 13.77 -3.16 -1.75
CA PRO A 191 12.89 -2.43 -2.67
C PRO A 191 12.02 -3.32 -3.56
N LEU A 192 12.42 -4.55 -3.82
CA LEU A 192 11.64 -5.49 -4.63
C LEU A 192 10.27 -5.79 -4.01
N LEU A 193 10.13 -5.67 -2.68
CA LEU A 193 8.86 -5.90 -1.99
C LEU A 193 7.76 -4.92 -2.44
N ASP A 194 8.10 -3.73 -2.90
CA ASP A 194 7.13 -2.74 -3.40
C ASP A 194 6.63 -3.03 -4.84
N PHE A 195 7.26 -3.97 -5.55
CA PHE A 195 6.86 -4.32 -6.92
C PHE A 195 5.80 -5.42 -6.98
N CYS A 196 5.66 -6.23 -5.95
CA CYS A 196 4.89 -7.46 -6.02
C CYS A 196 3.37 -7.26 -6.07
N ILE A 197 2.85 -6.16 -5.50
CA ILE A 197 1.39 -5.98 -5.39
C ILE A 197 0.70 -5.84 -6.75
N MET A 198 1.24 -5.02 -7.65
CA MET A 198 0.64 -4.81 -8.97
C MET A 198 0.71 -6.07 -9.85
N GLU A 199 1.83 -6.81 -9.80
CA GLU A 199 1.96 -8.09 -10.50
C GLU A 199 0.92 -9.08 -9.98
N HIS A 200 0.88 -9.30 -8.68
CA HIS A 200 -0.06 -10.16 -8.02
C HIS A 200 -1.52 -9.81 -8.39
N MET A 201 -1.90 -8.54 -8.24
CA MET A 201 -3.26 -8.07 -8.53
C MET A 201 -3.61 -8.25 -10.01
N SER A 202 -2.69 -7.95 -10.92
CA SER A 202 -2.92 -8.08 -12.36
C SER A 202 -3.12 -9.52 -12.84
N HIS A 203 -2.64 -10.52 -12.10
CA HIS A 203 -2.77 -11.94 -12.45
C HIS A 203 -3.94 -12.63 -11.76
N LEU A 204 -4.17 -12.36 -10.48
CA LEU A 204 -5.07 -13.15 -9.65
C LEU A 204 -6.43 -12.51 -9.43
N VAL A 205 -6.53 -11.18 -9.49
CA VAL A 205 -7.78 -10.51 -9.15
C VAL A 205 -8.69 -10.38 -10.37
N PRO A 206 -9.99 -10.72 -10.26
CA PRO A 206 -10.95 -10.58 -11.34
C PRO A 206 -11.06 -9.15 -11.86
N ASN A 207 -11.19 -8.99 -13.19
CA ASN A 207 -11.24 -7.68 -13.85
C ASN A 207 -12.28 -6.69 -13.29
N PRO A 208 -13.51 -7.09 -12.91
CA PRO A 208 -14.46 -6.18 -12.28
C PRO A 208 -13.95 -5.57 -10.96
N LEU A 209 -13.24 -6.35 -10.17
CA LEU A 209 -12.65 -5.88 -8.91
C LEU A 209 -11.45 -4.97 -9.17
N ILE A 210 -10.60 -5.29 -10.16
CA ILE A 210 -9.52 -4.39 -10.59
C ILE A 210 -10.06 -3.02 -11.00
N ARG A 211 -11.12 -2.98 -11.82
CA ARG A 211 -11.76 -1.72 -12.21
C ARG A 211 -12.32 -0.94 -11.03
N HIS A 212 -12.88 -1.65 -10.05
CA HIS A 212 -13.38 -1.02 -8.83
C HIS A 212 -12.25 -0.41 -7.98
N LEU A 213 -11.14 -1.13 -7.82
CA LEU A 213 -10.01 -0.71 -6.97
C LEU A 213 -9.11 0.32 -7.64
N PHE A 214 -8.82 0.17 -8.93
CA PHE A 214 -7.79 0.96 -9.63
C PHE A 214 -8.34 1.87 -10.73
N HIS A 215 -9.65 1.87 -10.96
CA HIS A 215 -10.36 2.61 -12.02
C HIS A 215 -10.00 2.19 -13.46
N VAL A 216 -9.01 1.32 -13.64
CA VAL A 216 -8.54 0.78 -14.92
C VAL A 216 -8.81 -0.72 -15.01
N ASP A 217 -8.74 -1.30 -16.21
CA ASP A 217 -8.83 -2.74 -16.35
C ASP A 217 -7.48 -3.44 -16.08
N ARG A 218 -7.55 -4.77 -15.95
CA ARG A 218 -6.37 -5.59 -15.68
C ARG A 218 -5.28 -5.46 -16.75
N LYS A 219 -5.66 -5.28 -18.03
CA LYS A 219 -4.70 -5.11 -19.12
C LYS A 219 -3.93 -3.79 -18.97
N MET A 220 -4.64 -2.72 -18.62
CA MET A 220 -4.04 -1.42 -18.36
C MET A 220 -3.12 -1.47 -17.15
N LEU A 221 -3.58 -2.06 -16.04
CA LEU A 221 -2.77 -2.22 -14.82
C LEU A 221 -1.46 -2.98 -15.10
N ARG A 222 -1.53 -4.05 -15.92
CA ARG A 222 -0.34 -4.80 -16.33
C ARG A 222 0.61 -3.98 -17.18
N ARG A 223 0.09 -3.22 -18.16
CA ARG A 223 0.91 -2.34 -18.99
C ARG A 223 1.59 -1.25 -18.13
N TYR A 224 0.88 -0.71 -17.16
CA TYR A 224 1.43 0.27 -16.24
C TYR A 224 2.57 -0.33 -15.39
N TYR A 225 2.36 -1.53 -14.84
CA TYR A 225 3.38 -2.25 -14.09
C TYR A 225 4.63 -2.56 -14.95
N GLU A 226 4.45 -3.01 -16.18
CA GLU A 226 5.54 -3.27 -17.12
C GLU A 226 6.34 -1.99 -17.45
N SER A 227 5.65 -0.88 -17.69
CA SER A 227 6.30 0.41 -17.92
C SER A 227 7.03 0.92 -16.69
N PHE A 228 6.39 0.86 -15.52
CA PHE A 228 7.00 1.19 -14.24
C PHE A 228 8.29 0.39 -13.99
N GLY A 229 8.23 -0.94 -14.14
CA GLY A 229 9.39 -1.82 -13.97
C GLY A 229 10.53 -1.51 -14.94
N LYS A 230 10.24 -1.29 -16.22
CA LYS A 230 11.23 -0.89 -17.23
C LYS A 230 11.92 0.42 -16.88
N GLN A 231 11.16 1.42 -16.42
CA GLN A 231 11.69 2.74 -16.09
C GLN A 231 12.45 2.73 -14.74
N TYR A 232 12.06 1.88 -13.82
CA TYR A 232 12.75 1.72 -12.54
C TYR A 232 14.08 0.95 -12.70
N PHE A 233 14.06 -0.23 -13.31
CA PHE A 233 15.23 -1.13 -13.41
C PHE A 233 16.06 -0.89 -14.67
N GLY A 234 15.53 -0.18 -15.68
CA GLY A 234 16.20 0.00 -16.96
C GLY A 234 16.40 -1.35 -17.68
N PRO A 235 17.59 -1.56 -18.29
CA PRO A 235 17.90 -2.81 -19.00
C PRO A 235 17.81 -4.08 -18.15
N ARG A 236 17.94 -3.95 -16.83
CA ARG A 236 17.83 -5.08 -15.90
C ARG A 236 16.42 -5.69 -15.84
N TRP A 237 15.38 -4.94 -16.21
CA TRP A 237 13.99 -5.41 -16.18
C TRP A 237 13.74 -6.73 -16.92
N THR A 238 14.49 -6.96 -17.99
CA THR A 238 14.33 -8.15 -18.86
C THR A 238 15.33 -9.27 -18.55
N THR A 239 16.17 -9.11 -17.51
CA THR A 239 17.16 -10.14 -17.18
C THR A 239 16.52 -11.34 -16.51
N PRO A 240 16.94 -12.59 -16.83
CA PRO A 240 16.43 -13.79 -16.17
C PRO A 240 16.58 -13.74 -14.63
N GLU A 241 17.71 -13.20 -14.17
CA GLU A 241 17.98 -13.06 -12.73
C GLU A 241 16.95 -12.21 -12.00
N LEU A 242 16.63 -11.01 -12.54
CA LEU A 242 15.63 -10.15 -11.91
C LEU A 242 14.25 -10.78 -11.98
N LYS A 243 13.92 -11.44 -13.11
CA LYS A 243 12.65 -12.12 -13.26
C LYS A 243 12.48 -13.23 -12.21
N GLU A 244 13.50 -14.05 -11.99
CA GLU A 244 13.48 -15.08 -10.95
C GLU A 244 13.26 -14.48 -9.56
N LYS A 245 13.98 -13.39 -9.21
CA LYS A 245 13.75 -12.67 -7.95
C LYS A 245 12.31 -12.17 -7.83
N MET A 246 11.77 -11.57 -8.89
CA MET A 246 10.38 -11.07 -8.91
C MET A 246 9.36 -12.20 -8.75
N ASP A 247 9.55 -13.36 -9.37
CA ASP A 247 8.67 -14.52 -9.21
C ASP A 247 8.61 -14.99 -7.74
N ARG A 248 9.75 -15.00 -7.05
CA ARG A 248 9.81 -15.32 -5.60
C ARG A 248 9.08 -14.30 -4.75
N ILE A 249 9.24 -13.01 -5.05
CA ILE A 249 8.54 -11.92 -4.35
C ILE A 249 7.03 -11.99 -4.56
N VAL A 250 6.57 -12.31 -5.77
CA VAL A 250 5.15 -12.53 -6.07
C VAL A 250 4.60 -13.69 -5.23
N CYS A 251 5.37 -14.77 -5.03
CA CYS A 251 4.99 -15.87 -4.13
C CYS A 251 4.86 -15.40 -2.68
N ILE A 252 5.78 -14.55 -2.19
CA ILE A 252 5.68 -13.95 -0.85
C ILE A 252 4.40 -13.15 -0.71
N GLN A 253 4.09 -12.29 -1.67
CA GLN A 253 2.86 -11.48 -1.63
C GLN A 253 1.59 -12.32 -1.73
N ALA A 254 1.57 -13.35 -2.55
CA ALA A 254 0.45 -14.27 -2.65
C ALA A 254 0.20 -15.02 -1.32
N ALA A 255 1.28 -15.46 -0.65
CA ALA A 255 1.21 -16.07 0.66
C ALA A 255 0.71 -15.08 1.73
N LYS A 256 1.23 -13.84 1.76
CA LYS A 256 0.76 -12.75 2.63
C LYS A 256 -0.75 -12.52 2.44
N ALA A 257 -1.22 -12.44 1.19
CA ALA A 257 -2.64 -12.27 0.88
C ALA A 257 -3.51 -13.41 1.44
N MET A 258 -3.04 -14.66 1.40
CA MET A 258 -3.77 -15.78 2.00
C MET A 258 -3.86 -15.70 3.52
N CYS A 259 -2.86 -15.15 4.19
CA CYS A 259 -2.88 -14.99 5.65
C CYS A 259 -3.84 -13.87 6.09
N VAL A 260 -3.93 -12.79 5.31
CA VAL A 260 -4.71 -11.58 5.64
C VAL A 260 -6.17 -11.71 5.18
N TRP A 261 -6.42 -12.46 4.11
CA TRP A 261 -7.71 -12.53 3.42
C TRP A 261 -8.91 -12.84 4.30
N PRO A 262 -8.87 -13.80 5.24
CA PRO A 262 -10.04 -14.11 6.07
C PRO A 262 -10.54 -12.93 6.91
N SER A 263 -9.65 -11.98 7.25
CA SER A 263 -9.96 -10.84 8.11
C SER A 263 -10.17 -9.52 7.35
N ALA A 264 -9.55 -9.36 6.18
CA ALA A 264 -9.54 -8.10 5.45
C ALA A 264 -10.76 -7.86 4.56
N PHE A 265 -11.42 -8.93 4.10
CA PHE A 265 -12.54 -8.83 3.19
C PHE A 265 -13.86 -9.20 3.88
N HIS A 266 -14.40 -8.30 4.69
CA HIS A 266 -15.82 -8.30 5.05
C HIS A 266 -16.73 -7.99 3.84
N VAL A 267 -16.20 -8.02 2.62
CA VAL A 267 -16.95 -7.75 1.41
C VAL A 267 -17.61 -9.05 0.97
N ASN A 268 -18.92 -9.07 1.02
CA ASN A 268 -19.77 -10.17 0.55
C ASN A 268 -19.76 -10.20 -1.00
N LEU A 269 -18.61 -10.50 -1.60
CA LEU A 269 -18.47 -10.68 -3.03
C LEU A 269 -18.66 -12.18 -3.34
N PRO A 270 -19.79 -12.59 -3.97
CA PRO A 270 -20.15 -14.02 -4.16
C PRO A 270 -19.09 -14.84 -4.89
N PHE A 271 -18.26 -14.22 -5.73
CA PHE A 271 -17.18 -14.88 -6.48
C PHE A 271 -15.84 -14.99 -5.71
N LEU A 272 -15.72 -14.27 -4.58
CA LEU A 272 -14.56 -14.32 -3.69
C LEU A 272 -14.79 -15.23 -2.48
N GLN A 273 -15.86 -16.03 -2.50
CA GLN A 273 -16.14 -16.97 -1.40
C GLN A 273 -14.95 -17.90 -1.20
N GLY A 274 -14.34 -17.74 -0.05
CA GLY A 274 -13.05 -18.20 0.46
C GLY A 274 -12.37 -19.44 -0.14
N LYS A 275 -13.13 -20.49 -0.53
CA LYS A 275 -12.57 -21.74 -1.04
C LYS A 275 -12.01 -21.62 -2.46
N LYS A 276 -12.67 -20.89 -3.36
CA LYS A 276 -12.23 -20.74 -4.76
C LYS A 276 -10.99 -19.88 -4.90
N LEU A 277 -10.92 -18.77 -4.12
CA LEU A 277 -9.75 -17.93 -4.13
C LEU A 277 -8.54 -18.61 -3.48
N LYS A 278 -8.75 -19.30 -2.35
CA LYS A 278 -7.70 -20.11 -1.71
C LYS A 278 -7.13 -21.13 -2.70
N THR A 279 -7.98 -21.78 -3.49
CA THR A 279 -7.55 -22.73 -4.53
C THR A 279 -6.78 -22.03 -5.64
N ALA A 280 -7.23 -20.86 -6.11
CA ALA A 280 -6.55 -20.08 -7.15
C ALA A 280 -5.18 -19.58 -6.68
N LEU A 281 -5.09 -19.07 -5.45
CA LEU A 281 -3.83 -18.63 -4.85
C LEU A 281 -2.84 -19.77 -4.64
N ASN A 282 -3.32 -20.95 -4.18
CA ASN A 282 -2.48 -22.14 -4.03
C ASN A 282 -1.94 -22.64 -5.38
N LEU A 283 -2.77 -22.61 -6.44
CA LEU A 283 -2.34 -22.98 -7.78
C LEU A 283 -1.30 -21.99 -8.32
N PHE A 284 -1.54 -20.68 -8.14
CA PHE A 284 -0.62 -19.64 -8.57
C PHE A 284 0.74 -19.74 -7.86
N ILE A 285 0.75 -19.86 -6.53
CA ILE A 285 1.97 -20.08 -5.76
C ILE A 285 2.66 -21.37 -6.23
N GLY A 286 1.90 -22.47 -6.39
CA GLY A 286 2.42 -23.74 -6.85
C GLY A 286 3.02 -23.70 -8.26
N ASP A 287 2.41 -22.96 -9.17
CA ASP A 287 2.89 -22.82 -10.56
C ASP A 287 4.17 -21.96 -10.64
N HIS A 288 4.24 -20.86 -9.90
CA HIS A 288 5.45 -20.03 -9.81
C HIS A 288 6.61 -20.76 -9.11
N MET A 289 6.32 -21.63 -8.14
CA MET A 289 7.33 -22.47 -7.49
C MET A 289 7.88 -23.61 -8.37
N LYS A 290 7.14 -24.01 -9.41
CA LYS A 290 7.59 -25.06 -10.34
C LYS A 290 8.51 -24.53 -11.44
N MET A 291 8.59 -23.22 -11.62
CA MET A 291 9.41 -22.57 -12.65
C MET A 291 10.84 -22.24 -12.18
N GLY A 292 11.23 -22.68 -10.98
CA GLY A 292 12.56 -22.52 -10.38
C GLY A 292 13.35 -23.82 -10.25
#